data_b6e7d027c096af07cd8722fb0908103d
#
_entry.id   b6e7d027c096af07cd8722fb0908103d
#
_cell.length_a   1.000
_cell.length_b   1.000
_cell.length_c   1.000
_cell.angle_alpha   90.00
_cell.angle_beta   90.00
_cell.angle_gamma   90.00
#
_symmetry.space_group_name_H-M   'P 1'
#
loop_
_entity.id
_entity.type
_entity.pdbx_description
1 polymer ?
#
loop_
_entity_poly.entity_id
_entity_poly.type
_entity_poly.pdbx_seq_one_letter_code
_entity_poly.pdbx_strand_id
1 'polypeptide(L)'
;WEPSQWEDLKFTLYRADFIENGSVEFYSPELTEGNSQIPTLLPNPINLTSRQVRVGLGTTVADVYEIGNTFFQEGTNATGDLVGTAGTATGSLTITNAGIGYTPLDGNQTFSGVNLVTLSGNGRGATADITINSGSIVAGGATIVNGGFGYQVGDVVGINTIGVATLGRNARLTIPGIGQTSELILDNVQGEFVVGAAKTLFFFNSSGISTELNSSGAAGLGTGGDVQISNIKIDTDGLHININHQNHGM
;
A
#
# COMPACT_ATOMS: atom_id res chain seq x y z
N TRP A 1 50.01 4.91 -8.59
CA TRP A 1 48.81 4.57 -9.36
C TRP A 1 48.78 5.46 -10.58
N GLU A 2 49.16 4.95 -11.75
CA GLU A 2 48.93 5.65 -13.01
C GLU A 2 47.66 5.05 -13.63
N PRO A 3 46.69 5.88 -14.04
CA PRO A 3 45.51 5.39 -14.74
C PRO A 3 45.92 4.84 -16.10
N SER A 4 45.72 3.56 -16.35
CA SER A 4 45.91 2.96 -17.65
C SER A 4 44.75 3.34 -18.54
N GLN A 5 45.00 4.10 -19.58
CA GLN A 5 44.04 4.56 -20.56
C GLN A 5 43.58 3.46 -21.54
N TRP A 6 44.14 2.25 -21.39
CA TRP A 6 43.95 1.13 -22.31
C TRP A 6 43.31 -0.10 -21.69
N GLU A 7 42.96 -0.05 -20.41
CA GLU A 7 42.27 -1.11 -19.68
C GLU A 7 40.86 -0.69 -19.33
N ASP A 8 39.91 -1.07 -20.16
CA ASP A 8 38.50 -0.95 -19.86
C ASP A 8 38.03 -2.09 -18.96
N LEU A 9 37.29 -1.75 -17.92
CA LEU A 9 36.64 -2.74 -17.07
C LEU A 9 35.55 -3.45 -17.88
N LYS A 10 35.86 -4.65 -18.35
CA LYS A 10 34.91 -5.47 -19.10
C LYS A 10 34.08 -6.27 -18.14
N PHE A 11 32.80 -5.94 -18.01
CA PHE A 11 31.87 -6.75 -17.24
C PHE A 11 30.68 -7.15 -18.12
N THR A 12 30.15 -8.33 -17.86
CA THR A 12 28.92 -8.80 -18.48
C THR A 12 27.81 -8.76 -17.42
N LEU A 13 26.79 -7.97 -17.66
CA LEU A 13 25.61 -7.91 -16.79
C LEU A 13 24.59 -8.93 -17.29
N TYR A 14 24.28 -9.91 -16.46
CA TYR A 14 23.17 -10.83 -16.72
C TYR A 14 21.93 -10.35 -15.99
N ARG A 15 20.85 -10.18 -16.72
CA ARG A 15 19.53 -9.90 -16.17
C ARG A 15 18.71 -11.18 -16.23
N ALA A 16 18.14 -11.58 -15.09
CA ALA A 16 17.15 -12.64 -15.07
C ALA A 16 15.76 -12.03 -15.22
N ASP A 17 15.04 -12.46 -16.24
CA ASP A 17 13.61 -12.17 -16.35
C ASP A 17 12.87 -13.38 -15.76
N PHE A 18 12.20 -13.15 -14.62
CA PHE A 18 11.42 -14.17 -13.95
C PHE A 18 10.00 -14.18 -14.52
N ILE A 19 9.54 -15.33 -14.96
CA ILE A 19 8.14 -15.57 -15.34
C ILE A 19 7.41 -16.19 -14.15
N GLU A 20 6.09 -16.00 -14.07
CA GLU A 20 5.25 -16.42 -12.92
C GLU A 20 5.36 -17.91 -12.58
N ASN A 21 5.72 -18.74 -13.55
CA ASN A 21 5.93 -20.17 -13.34
C ASN A 21 7.23 -20.57 -14.01
N GLY A 22 8.23 -20.85 -13.22
CA GLY A 22 9.53 -21.30 -13.67
C GLY A 22 10.22 -22.20 -12.66
N SER A 23 11.10 -23.06 -13.12
CA SER A 23 12.06 -23.77 -12.27
C SER A 23 13.44 -23.15 -12.46
N VAL A 24 14.16 -22.94 -11.38
CA VAL A 24 15.55 -22.52 -11.41
C VAL A 24 16.40 -23.65 -10.90
N GLU A 25 17.30 -24.15 -11.77
CA GLU A 25 18.29 -25.15 -11.40
C GLU A 25 19.63 -24.45 -11.17
N PHE A 26 20.14 -24.56 -9.95
CA PHE A 26 21.44 -23.99 -9.59
C PHE A 26 22.51 -25.05 -9.80
N TYR A 27 23.39 -24.81 -10.76
CA TYR A 27 24.51 -25.69 -11.04
C TYR A 27 25.82 -25.05 -10.59
N SER A 28 26.54 -25.69 -9.68
CA SER A 28 27.90 -25.28 -9.30
C SER A 28 28.93 -26.25 -9.89
N PRO A 29 29.71 -25.83 -10.90
CA PRO A 29 30.68 -26.69 -11.52
C PRO A 29 31.92 -26.98 -10.65
N GLU A 30 32.09 -26.32 -9.53
CA GLU A 30 33.26 -26.44 -8.64
C GLU A 30 33.06 -27.44 -7.49
N LEU A 31 31.89 -28.07 -7.39
CA LEU A 31 31.67 -29.11 -6.39
C LEU A 31 32.26 -30.44 -6.88
N THR A 32 33.48 -30.70 -6.48
CA THR A 32 34.14 -31.99 -6.74
C THR A 32 33.57 -33.06 -5.81
N GLU A 33 33.16 -34.21 -6.36
CA GLU A 33 32.72 -35.36 -5.58
C GLU A 33 33.80 -35.74 -4.56
N GLY A 34 33.43 -35.79 -3.28
CA GLY A 34 34.32 -36.26 -2.20
C GLY A 34 34.77 -35.20 -1.21
N ASN A 35 34.40 -33.94 -1.35
CA ASN A 35 34.69 -32.94 -0.36
C ASN A 35 33.51 -32.84 0.63
N SER A 36 33.75 -33.07 1.92
CA SER A 36 32.73 -33.08 3.00
C SER A 36 32.15 -31.71 3.32
N GLN A 37 32.42 -30.68 2.55
CA GLN A 37 31.91 -29.33 2.68
C GLN A 37 31.08 -28.93 1.45
N ILE A 38 30.09 -29.73 1.10
CA ILE A 38 29.07 -29.32 0.14
C ILE A 38 28.21 -28.26 0.82
N PRO A 39 28.16 -26.98 0.34
CA PRO A 39 27.25 -26.00 0.87
C PRO A 39 25.83 -26.48 0.61
N THR A 40 25.17 -26.91 1.66
CA THR A 40 23.76 -27.29 1.61
C THR A 40 22.92 -26.02 1.59
N LEU A 41 22.08 -25.86 0.59
CA LEU A 41 21.06 -24.82 0.62
C LEU A 41 20.14 -25.08 1.80
N LEU A 42 19.90 -24.06 2.62
CA LEU A 42 18.92 -24.12 3.69
C LEU A 42 17.54 -24.42 3.09
N PRO A 43 16.67 -25.15 3.80
CA PRO A 43 15.28 -25.29 3.38
C PRO A 43 14.68 -23.89 3.24
N ASN A 44 14.12 -23.58 2.08
CA ASN A 44 13.61 -22.27 1.66
C ASN A 44 14.69 -21.18 1.45
N PRO A 45 15.69 -21.40 0.59
CA PRO A 45 16.71 -20.39 0.29
C PRO A 45 16.16 -19.17 -0.47
N ILE A 46 14.99 -19.32 -1.07
CA ILE A 46 14.29 -18.25 -1.77
C ILE A 46 13.00 -17.99 -0.98
N ASN A 47 12.98 -16.85 -0.29
CA ASN A 47 11.75 -16.36 0.32
C ASN A 47 11.11 -15.39 -0.67
N LEU A 48 10.08 -15.84 -1.35
CA LEU A 48 9.19 -14.92 -2.06
C LEU A 48 8.43 -14.16 -0.97
N THR A 49 8.71 -12.88 -0.83
CA THR A 49 7.78 -12.02 -0.10
C THR A 49 6.43 -12.15 -0.78
N SER A 50 5.42 -12.51 0.00
CA SER A 50 4.12 -12.74 -0.56
C SER A 50 3.65 -11.46 -1.25
N ARG A 51 3.17 -11.64 -2.47
CA ARG A 51 2.75 -10.54 -3.34
C ARG A 51 1.46 -9.96 -2.79
N GLN A 52 1.53 -8.74 -2.28
CA GLN A 52 0.33 -8.04 -1.85
C GLN A 52 -0.42 -7.48 -3.05
N VAL A 53 -1.69 -7.73 -3.09
CA VAL A 53 -2.61 -7.21 -4.11
C VAL A 53 -3.58 -6.28 -3.42
N ARG A 54 -3.68 -5.06 -3.93
CA ARG A 54 -4.69 -4.09 -3.51
C ARG A 54 -5.88 -4.17 -4.43
N VAL A 55 -7.02 -4.50 -3.85
CA VAL A 55 -8.30 -4.60 -4.54
C VAL A 55 -9.14 -3.39 -4.17
N GLY A 56 -9.22 -2.43 -5.07
CA GLY A 56 -10.03 -1.23 -4.91
C GLY A 56 -11.50 -1.55 -5.11
N LEU A 57 -12.31 -1.18 -4.14
CA LEU A 57 -13.76 -1.33 -4.18
C LEU A 57 -14.38 -0.13 -4.92
N GLY A 58 -15.42 -0.36 -5.71
CA GLY A 58 -16.14 0.69 -6.42
C GLY A 58 -16.96 1.58 -5.49
N THR A 59 -17.09 1.17 -4.25
CA THR A 59 -17.79 1.86 -3.17
C THR A 59 -17.09 1.62 -1.84
N THR A 60 -17.49 2.33 -0.81
CA THR A 60 -17.01 2.07 0.55
C THR A 60 -17.88 1.02 1.24
N VAL A 61 -17.26 0.20 2.07
CA VAL A 61 -17.93 -0.85 2.84
C VAL A 61 -17.67 -0.69 4.33
N ALA A 62 -18.62 -1.14 5.16
CA ALA A 62 -18.39 -1.26 6.58
C ALA A 62 -17.49 -2.48 6.87
N ASP A 63 -16.68 -2.38 7.90
CA ASP A 63 -15.77 -3.46 8.32
C ASP A 63 -16.59 -4.54 9.03
N VAL A 64 -17.01 -5.55 8.27
CA VAL A 64 -17.73 -6.75 8.77
C VAL A 64 -16.85 -8.00 8.72
N TYR A 65 -15.59 -7.84 8.38
CA TYR A 65 -14.57 -8.86 8.20
C TYR A 65 -13.38 -8.60 9.15
N GLU A 66 -12.55 -9.58 9.31
CA GLU A 66 -11.36 -9.54 10.16
C GLU A 66 -10.10 -9.85 9.34
N ILE A 67 -8.96 -9.34 9.80
CA ILE A 67 -7.66 -9.72 9.23
C ILE A 67 -7.51 -11.24 9.29
N GLY A 68 -7.08 -11.83 8.18
CA GLY A 68 -6.97 -13.28 8.01
C GLY A 68 -8.20 -13.93 7.37
N ASN A 69 -9.30 -13.21 7.14
CA ASN A 69 -10.39 -13.75 6.34
C ASN A 69 -9.95 -13.92 4.89
N THR A 70 -10.36 -15.03 4.27
CA THR A 70 -10.06 -15.27 2.84
C THR A 70 -11.18 -14.70 2.00
N PHE A 71 -10.82 -13.78 1.11
CA PHE A 71 -11.71 -13.20 0.10
C PHE A 71 -11.68 -14.01 -1.18
N PHE A 72 -12.81 -14.09 -1.85
CA PHE A 72 -12.92 -14.69 -3.18
C PHE A 72 -13.92 -13.94 -4.04
N GLN A 73 -13.72 -14.01 -5.35
CA GLN A 73 -14.60 -13.39 -6.32
C GLN A 73 -15.41 -14.44 -7.06
N GLU A 74 -16.74 -14.28 -7.08
CA GLU A 74 -17.64 -15.20 -7.76
C GLU A 74 -17.32 -15.37 -9.25
N GLY A 75 -17.41 -16.59 -9.73
CA GLY A 75 -17.17 -16.92 -11.15
C GLY A 75 -15.72 -16.72 -11.60
N THR A 76 -14.79 -16.64 -10.66
CA THR A 76 -13.34 -16.66 -10.90
C THR A 76 -12.69 -17.70 -10.00
N ASN A 77 -11.38 -17.92 -10.21
CA ASN A 77 -10.58 -18.72 -9.27
C ASN A 77 -9.80 -17.82 -8.29
N ALA A 78 -10.16 -16.54 -8.23
CA ALA A 78 -9.43 -15.56 -7.43
C ALA A 78 -9.76 -15.74 -5.94
N THR A 79 -8.72 -15.93 -5.15
CA THR A 79 -8.76 -15.93 -3.69
C THR A 79 -7.59 -15.12 -3.14
N GLY A 80 -7.72 -14.62 -1.91
CA GLY A 80 -6.64 -13.93 -1.21
C GLY A 80 -6.98 -13.69 0.24
N ASP A 81 -5.96 -13.73 1.10
CA ASP A 81 -6.12 -13.54 2.54
C ASP A 81 -5.97 -12.06 2.91
N LEU A 82 -6.92 -11.54 3.68
CA LEU A 82 -6.91 -10.15 4.11
C LEU A 82 -5.78 -9.90 5.10
N VAL A 83 -4.86 -9.01 4.76
CA VAL A 83 -3.76 -8.57 5.63
C VAL A 83 -3.87 -7.10 6.04
N GLY A 84 -4.74 -6.35 5.40
CA GLY A 84 -4.98 -4.96 5.73
C GLY A 84 -6.09 -4.33 4.90
N THR A 85 -6.47 -3.12 5.29
CA THR A 85 -7.47 -2.34 4.57
C THR A 85 -6.98 -0.90 4.38
N ALA A 86 -7.52 -0.23 3.39
CA ALA A 86 -7.39 1.20 3.23
C ALA A 86 -8.78 1.79 2.99
N GLY A 87 -8.99 3.01 3.44
CA GLY A 87 -10.34 3.58 3.44
C GLY A 87 -10.36 5.09 3.26
N THR A 88 -11.47 5.67 3.66
CA THR A 88 -11.62 7.12 3.72
C THR A 88 -10.92 7.68 4.95
N ALA A 89 -10.11 8.71 4.80
CA ALA A 89 -9.49 9.40 5.92
C ALA A 89 -10.55 10.08 6.80
N THR A 90 -10.38 10.03 8.11
CA THR A 90 -11.31 10.64 9.07
C THR A 90 -10.59 11.35 10.22
N GLY A 91 -11.27 12.28 10.85
CA GLY A 91 -10.80 12.94 12.07
C GLY A 91 -9.94 14.18 11.82
N SER A 92 -9.32 14.65 12.90
CA SER A 92 -8.37 15.76 12.85
C SER A 92 -6.97 15.23 12.57
N LEU A 93 -6.35 15.74 11.52
CA LEU A 93 -5.01 15.35 11.11
C LEU A 93 -3.98 15.67 12.19
N THR A 94 -3.06 14.75 12.42
CA THR A 94 -1.93 14.99 13.31
C THR A 94 -0.87 15.81 12.57
N ILE A 95 -0.60 17.02 13.06
CA ILE A 95 0.39 17.92 12.45
C ILE A 95 1.79 17.52 12.95
N THR A 96 2.57 16.89 12.09
CA THR A 96 3.95 16.52 12.37
C THR A 96 4.93 17.61 11.96
N ASN A 97 4.55 18.44 11.00
CA ASN A 97 5.23 19.68 10.64
C ASN A 97 4.18 20.70 10.19
N ALA A 98 4.12 21.83 10.89
CA ALA A 98 3.14 22.89 10.59
C ALA A 98 3.42 23.62 9.27
N GLY A 99 4.59 23.42 8.69
CA GLY A 99 5.03 24.16 7.52
C GLY A 99 5.32 25.63 7.81
N ILE A 100 5.71 26.36 6.79
CA ILE A 100 6.04 27.79 6.88
C ILE A 100 5.62 28.52 5.60
N GLY A 101 5.40 29.82 5.73
CA GLY A 101 5.15 30.71 4.59
C GLY A 101 3.75 30.61 3.99
N TYR A 102 2.80 30.04 4.71
CA TYR A 102 1.40 30.02 4.31
C TYR A 102 0.74 31.38 4.56
N THR A 103 -0.25 31.71 3.76
CA THR A 103 -1.07 32.92 3.97
C THR A 103 -2.23 32.59 4.93
N PRO A 104 -2.58 33.46 5.90
CA PRO A 104 -1.96 34.77 6.16
C PRO A 104 -0.62 34.65 6.91
N LEU A 105 0.28 35.57 6.59
CA LEU A 105 1.55 35.69 7.32
C LEU A 105 1.36 36.39 8.67
N ASP A 106 0.21 37.02 8.85
CA ASP A 106 -0.20 37.64 10.09
C ASP A 106 -1.69 37.38 10.34
N GLY A 107 -2.02 37.11 11.59
CA GLY A 107 -3.40 36.76 11.97
C GLY A 107 -3.75 35.28 11.71
N ASN A 108 -5.05 34.98 11.89
CA ASN A 108 -5.61 33.63 11.84
C ASN A 108 -6.68 33.53 10.75
N GLN A 109 -6.60 32.48 9.92
CA GLN A 109 -7.59 32.22 8.87
C GLN A 109 -7.79 30.73 8.66
N THR A 110 -9.05 30.31 8.48
CA THR A 110 -9.41 28.96 8.09
C THR A 110 -9.76 28.91 6.61
N PHE A 111 -9.18 27.95 5.91
CA PHE A 111 -9.46 27.62 4.51
C PHE A 111 -10.21 26.31 4.47
N SER A 112 -11.36 26.30 3.83
CA SER A 112 -12.21 25.11 3.76
C SER A 112 -11.95 24.30 2.51
N GLY A 113 -12.02 22.96 2.64
CA GLY A 113 -11.93 22.04 1.52
C GLY A 113 -10.58 22.02 0.78
N VAL A 114 -9.50 22.30 1.48
CA VAL A 114 -8.15 22.30 0.92
C VAL A 114 -7.77 20.88 0.47
N ASN A 115 -7.38 20.71 -0.78
CA ASN A 115 -6.93 19.43 -1.30
C ASN A 115 -5.65 18.95 -0.58
N LEU A 116 -5.67 17.71 -0.14
CA LEU A 116 -4.50 17.05 0.42
C LEU A 116 -3.68 16.36 -0.68
N VAL A 117 -2.37 16.46 -0.56
CA VAL A 117 -1.41 15.80 -1.45
C VAL A 117 -0.75 14.66 -0.69
N THR A 118 -0.90 13.45 -1.17
CA THR A 118 -0.29 12.26 -0.57
C THR A 118 1.23 12.31 -0.75
N LEU A 119 1.95 12.21 0.36
CA LEU A 119 3.41 12.22 0.42
C LEU A 119 3.97 10.82 0.73
N SER A 120 3.18 10.00 1.42
CA SER A 120 3.42 8.56 1.59
C SER A 120 2.08 7.81 1.54
N GLY A 121 2.12 6.55 1.16
CA GLY A 121 0.91 5.73 1.00
C GLY A 121 0.26 5.87 -0.38
N ASN A 122 -0.96 5.38 -0.51
CA ASN A 122 -1.72 5.29 -1.76
C ASN A 122 -3.01 6.12 -1.76
N GLY A 123 -3.28 6.85 -0.68
CA GLY A 123 -4.50 7.64 -0.53
C GLY A 123 -4.62 8.76 -1.56
N ARG A 124 -5.85 9.12 -1.93
CA ARG A 124 -6.14 10.19 -2.90
C ARG A 124 -7.49 10.85 -2.65
N GLY A 125 -7.60 12.09 -3.08
CA GLY A 125 -8.87 12.81 -3.14
C GLY A 125 -9.41 13.33 -1.80
N ALA A 126 -8.64 13.24 -0.72
CA ALA A 126 -9.06 13.83 0.54
C ALA A 126 -8.94 15.35 0.52
N THR A 127 -9.85 16.01 1.22
CA THR A 127 -9.81 17.44 1.48
C THR A 127 -9.97 17.72 2.98
N ALA A 128 -9.42 18.84 3.44
CA ALA A 128 -9.48 19.23 4.84
C ALA A 128 -9.72 20.73 5.00
N ASP A 129 -10.32 21.11 6.10
CA ASP A 129 -10.30 22.48 6.57
C ASP A 129 -8.98 22.74 7.29
N ILE A 130 -8.26 23.78 6.84
CA ILE A 130 -6.92 24.11 7.33
C ILE A 130 -6.94 25.51 7.94
N THR A 131 -6.58 25.62 9.21
CA THR A 131 -6.41 26.89 9.90
C THR A 131 -4.95 27.28 9.95
N ILE A 132 -4.64 28.45 9.43
CA ILE A 132 -3.30 29.03 9.39
C ILE A 132 -3.25 30.25 10.30
N ASN A 133 -2.18 30.34 11.09
CA ASN A 133 -1.85 31.51 11.88
C ASN A 133 -0.39 31.84 11.66
N SER A 134 -0.10 33.10 11.37
CA SER A 134 1.25 33.61 11.22
C SER A 134 2.14 32.74 10.33
N GLY A 135 1.58 32.28 9.21
CA GLY A 135 2.31 31.53 8.18
C GLY A 135 2.45 30.04 8.40
N SER A 136 1.85 29.47 9.45
CA SER A 136 1.92 28.04 9.79
C SER A 136 0.57 27.45 10.14
N ILE A 137 0.39 26.16 9.97
CA ILE A 137 -0.84 25.46 10.39
C ILE A 137 -0.87 25.43 11.93
N VAL A 138 -1.99 25.86 12.53
CA VAL A 138 -2.13 25.83 13.99
C VAL A 138 -2.34 24.42 14.51
N ALA A 139 -1.92 24.16 15.75
CA ALA A 139 -2.19 22.88 16.40
C ALA A 139 -3.69 22.57 16.41
N GLY A 140 -4.08 21.38 15.94
CA GLY A 140 -5.49 20.99 15.78
C GLY A 140 -6.24 21.70 14.64
N GLY A 141 -5.57 22.54 13.87
CA GLY A 141 -6.17 23.32 12.79
C GLY A 141 -6.25 22.61 11.44
N ALA A 142 -6.31 21.29 11.41
CA ALA A 142 -6.47 20.51 10.18
C ALA A 142 -7.49 19.39 10.40
N THR A 143 -8.67 19.51 9.79
CA THR A 143 -9.76 18.55 9.96
C THR A 143 -10.25 18.06 8.62
N ILE A 144 -10.37 16.73 8.45
CA ILE A 144 -10.87 16.12 7.22
C ILE A 144 -12.32 16.54 6.98
N VAL A 145 -12.62 16.97 5.76
CA VAL A 145 -13.96 17.28 5.25
C VAL A 145 -14.42 16.18 4.30
N ASN A 146 -13.57 15.78 3.36
CA ASN A 146 -13.82 14.65 2.49
C ASN A 146 -12.68 13.66 2.68
N GLY A 147 -13.01 12.44 3.02
CA GLY A 147 -12.02 11.40 3.36
C GLY A 147 -11.25 10.82 2.17
N GLY A 148 -11.70 11.08 0.95
CA GLY A 148 -11.07 10.46 -0.23
C GLY A 148 -11.13 8.94 -0.21
N PHE A 149 -10.12 8.29 -0.78
CA PHE A 149 -10.05 6.83 -0.92
C PHE A 149 -8.62 6.34 -0.72
N GLY A 150 -8.47 5.08 -0.28
CA GLY A 150 -7.20 4.37 -0.27
C GLY A 150 -6.20 4.81 0.81
N TYR A 151 -6.63 5.56 1.82
CA TYR A 151 -5.78 5.97 2.93
C TYR A 151 -5.64 4.87 3.98
N GLN A 152 -4.47 4.85 4.59
CA GLN A 152 -4.18 4.03 5.78
C GLN A 152 -3.82 4.95 6.96
N VAL A 153 -4.02 4.44 8.16
CA VAL A 153 -3.55 5.13 9.38
C VAL A 153 -2.03 5.27 9.29
N GLY A 154 -1.54 6.48 9.55
CA GLY A 154 -0.12 6.78 9.45
C GLY A 154 0.34 7.34 8.10
N ASP A 155 -0.50 7.31 7.06
CA ASP A 155 -0.18 7.96 5.78
C ASP A 155 0.12 9.44 6.00
N VAL A 156 1.15 9.92 5.32
CA VAL A 156 1.57 11.33 5.41
C VAL A 156 1.06 12.10 4.21
N VAL A 157 0.41 13.23 4.50
CA VAL A 157 -0.10 14.15 3.48
C VAL A 157 0.48 15.54 3.67
N GLY A 158 0.57 16.27 2.58
CA GLY A 158 0.80 17.71 2.55
C GLY A 158 -0.47 18.44 2.14
N ILE A 159 -0.43 19.77 2.11
CA ILE A 159 -1.52 20.58 1.58
C ILE A 159 -1.17 21.11 0.19
N ASN A 160 -2.16 21.12 -0.70
CA ASN A 160 -2.02 21.79 -1.98
C ASN A 160 -2.09 23.30 -1.75
N THR A 161 -1.04 24.01 -2.14
CA THR A 161 -0.92 25.45 -1.92
C THR A 161 -1.74 26.30 -2.90
N ILE A 162 -2.33 25.69 -3.93
CA ILE A 162 -3.21 26.42 -4.87
C ILE A 162 -4.48 26.83 -4.14
N GLY A 163 -4.63 28.14 -3.90
CA GLY A 163 -5.79 28.73 -3.21
C GLY A 163 -5.62 28.97 -1.71
N VAL A 164 -4.63 28.37 -1.06
CA VAL A 164 -4.40 28.53 0.39
C VAL A 164 -3.19 29.43 0.69
N ALA A 165 -2.16 29.38 -0.16
CA ALA A 165 -1.02 30.27 -0.05
C ALA A 165 -0.06 30.07 -1.23
N THR A 166 0.48 31.15 -1.73
CA THR A 166 1.37 31.13 -2.89
C THR A 166 2.80 30.67 -2.57
N LEU A 167 3.19 30.62 -1.30
CA LEU A 167 4.58 30.37 -0.89
C LEU A 167 4.74 29.34 0.23
N GLY A 168 3.65 28.79 0.77
CA GLY A 168 3.71 27.83 1.86
C GLY A 168 4.34 26.50 1.46
N ARG A 169 5.12 25.92 2.36
CA ARG A 169 5.84 24.66 2.12
C ARG A 169 6.08 23.87 3.39
N ASN A 170 6.44 22.60 3.19
CA ASN A 170 6.90 21.69 4.23
C ASN A 170 5.85 21.25 5.25
N ALA A 171 4.55 21.53 5.04
CA ALA A 171 3.54 20.93 5.90
C ALA A 171 3.57 19.40 5.77
N ARG A 172 3.50 18.74 6.92
CA ARG A 172 3.38 17.28 7.04
C ARG A 172 2.29 16.99 8.06
N LEU A 173 1.30 16.25 7.60
CA LEU A 173 0.16 15.87 8.41
C LEU A 173 -0.02 14.36 8.29
N THR A 174 -0.40 13.71 9.36
CA THR A 174 -0.57 12.25 9.37
C THR A 174 -2.05 11.93 9.53
N ILE A 175 -2.54 10.97 8.74
CA ILE A 175 -3.90 10.45 8.81
C ILE A 175 -4.07 9.68 10.14
N PRO A 176 -4.94 10.13 11.05
CA PRO A 176 -5.07 9.52 12.37
C PRO A 176 -6.00 8.30 12.39
N GLY A 177 -6.91 8.21 11.42
CA GLY A 177 -7.90 7.15 11.36
C GLY A 177 -8.48 6.99 9.98
N ILE A 178 -9.04 5.83 9.72
CA ILE A 178 -9.83 5.55 8.53
C ILE A 178 -11.28 5.27 8.94
N GLY A 179 -12.19 5.68 8.09
CA GLY A 179 -13.63 5.39 8.22
C GLY A 179 -13.98 4.09 7.48
N GLN A 180 -14.85 4.22 6.49
CA GLN A 180 -15.26 3.09 5.69
C GLN A 180 -14.13 2.58 4.79
N THR A 181 -14.01 1.26 4.65
CA THR A 181 -13.04 0.63 3.76
C THR A 181 -13.39 0.87 2.29
N SER A 182 -12.40 1.23 1.52
CA SER A 182 -12.49 1.42 0.06
C SER A 182 -11.52 0.55 -0.73
N GLU A 183 -10.62 -0.14 -0.04
CA GLU A 183 -9.58 -0.99 -0.63
C GLU A 183 -9.22 -2.12 0.32
N LEU A 184 -9.16 -3.34 -0.19
CA LEU A 184 -8.66 -4.53 0.51
C LEU A 184 -7.20 -4.75 0.14
N ILE A 185 -6.38 -5.11 1.11
CA ILE A 185 -5.00 -5.51 0.90
C ILE A 185 -4.92 -7.00 1.17
N LEU A 186 -4.71 -7.75 0.11
CA LEU A 186 -4.73 -9.20 0.11
C LEU A 186 -3.32 -9.77 -0.08
N ASP A 187 -3.08 -10.89 0.58
CA ASP A 187 -1.89 -11.70 0.50
C ASP A 187 -2.25 -13.12 0.01
N ASN A 188 -1.25 -13.96 -0.25
CA ASN A 188 -1.47 -15.34 -0.71
C ASN A 188 -2.44 -15.44 -1.91
N VAL A 189 -2.43 -14.43 -2.77
CA VAL A 189 -3.39 -14.35 -3.87
C VAL A 189 -3.17 -15.47 -4.86
N GLN A 190 -4.24 -16.23 -5.11
CA GLN A 190 -4.32 -17.26 -6.14
C GLN A 190 -5.37 -16.86 -7.16
N GLY A 191 -5.15 -17.26 -8.41
CA GLY A 191 -6.02 -16.87 -9.51
C GLY A 191 -5.91 -15.37 -9.83
N GLU A 192 -6.90 -14.85 -10.51
CA GLU A 192 -6.95 -13.47 -10.97
C GLU A 192 -8.29 -12.82 -10.61
N PHE A 193 -8.22 -11.73 -9.81
CA PHE A 193 -9.36 -10.86 -9.56
C PHE A 193 -9.67 -10.05 -10.83
N VAL A 194 -10.93 -9.90 -11.16
CA VAL A 194 -11.38 -9.22 -12.37
C VAL A 194 -12.15 -7.96 -12.00
N VAL A 195 -11.79 -6.84 -12.62
CA VAL A 195 -12.50 -5.57 -12.49
C VAL A 195 -13.82 -5.63 -13.24
N GLY A 196 -14.91 -5.18 -12.60
CA GLY A 196 -16.20 -4.98 -13.28
C GLY A 196 -17.43 -5.50 -12.54
N ALA A 197 -18.58 -5.23 -13.14
CA ALA A 197 -19.90 -5.18 -12.54
C ALA A 197 -20.61 -6.54 -12.31
N ALA A 198 -20.08 -7.64 -12.80
CA ALA A 198 -20.84 -8.89 -12.82
C ALA A 198 -20.33 -9.96 -11.85
N LYS A 199 -19.43 -9.58 -10.94
CA LYS A 199 -18.74 -10.55 -10.08
C LYS A 199 -18.68 -10.03 -8.65
N THR A 200 -19.44 -10.66 -7.79
CA THR A 200 -19.56 -10.32 -6.38
C THR A 200 -18.35 -10.80 -5.60
N LEU A 201 -17.95 -10.02 -4.59
CA LEU A 201 -16.93 -10.40 -3.62
C LEU A 201 -17.57 -11.05 -2.40
N PHE A 202 -16.98 -12.13 -1.98
CA PHE A 202 -17.33 -12.86 -0.75
C PHE A 202 -16.10 -13.01 0.13
N PHE A 203 -16.33 -13.26 1.41
CA PHE A 203 -15.27 -13.65 2.34
C PHE A 203 -15.74 -14.80 3.24
N PHE A 204 -14.80 -15.63 3.68
CA PHE A 204 -15.04 -16.64 4.70
C PHE A 204 -14.72 -16.04 6.06
N ASN A 205 -15.70 -16.06 6.95
CA ASN A 205 -15.48 -15.68 8.34
C ASN A 205 -14.70 -16.78 9.10
N SER A 206 -14.35 -16.49 10.36
CA SER A 206 -13.64 -17.45 11.24
C SER A 206 -14.37 -18.78 11.48
N SER A 207 -15.66 -18.84 11.20
CA SER A 207 -16.48 -20.06 11.27
C SER A 207 -16.57 -20.79 9.92
N GLY A 208 -15.87 -20.33 8.89
CA GLY A 208 -15.89 -20.90 7.54
C GLY A 208 -17.19 -20.64 6.78
N ILE A 209 -18.01 -19.68 7.23
CA ILE A 209 -19.24 -19.30 6.55
C ILE A 209 -18.93 -18.24 5.52
N SER A 210 -19.36 -18.49 4.29
CA SER A 210 -19.26 -17.52 3.20
C SER A 210 -20.26 -16.38 3.42
N THR A 211 -19.77 -15.16 3.38
CA THR A 211 -20.55 -13.93 3.51
C THR A 211 -20.26 -13.01 2.33
N GLU A 212 -21.30 -12.50 1.72
CA GLU A 212 -21.20 -11.54 0.63
C GLU A 212 -20.74 -10.17 1.17
N LEU A 213 -19.79 -9.55 0.46
CA LEU A 213 -19.37 -8.19 0.77
C LEU A 213 -20.36 -7.20 0.15
N ASN A 214 -21.12 -6.51 0.98
CA ASN A 214 -22.11 -5.53 0.56
C ASN A 214 -21.67 -4.11 0.84
N SER A 215 -22.02 -3.18 -0.05
CA SER A 215 -21.80 -1.77 0.18
C SER A 215 -22.59 -1.32 1.41
N SER A 216 -21.94 -0.54 2.28
CA SER A 216 -22.66 0.12 3.37
C SER A 216 -23.58 1.18 2.79
N GLY A 217 -24.89 0.89 2.77
CA GLY A 217 -25.87 1.93 2.56
C GLY A 217 -25.74 3.01 3.64
N ALA A 218 -26.16 4.22 3.36
CA ALA A 218 -26.03 5.40 4.24
C ALA A 218 -26.70 5.26 5.64
N ALA A 219 -27.28 4.13 5.95
CA ALA A 219 -27.87 3.79 7.24
C ALA A 219 -27.64 2.32 7.55
N GLY A 220 -26.46 1.95 7.96
CA GLY A 220 -26.05 0.63 8.43
C GLY A 220 -27.17 -0.40 8.54
N LEU A 221 -26.98 -1.55 7.91
CA LEU A 221 -27.82 -2.73 7.89
C LEU A 221 -28.72 -2.89 6.65
N GLY A 222 -28.18 -3.60 5.70
CA GLY A 222 -28.98 -4.38 4.76
C GLY A 222 -29.46 -3.64 3.52
N THR A 223 -29.25 -4.27 2.41
CA THR A 223 -29.54 -3.88 1.01
C THR A 223 -28.57 -2.87 0.40
N GLY A 224 -27.30 -2.96 0.78
CA GLY A 224 -26.25 -2.44 -0.08
C GLY A 224 -26.14 -3.30 -1.34
N GLY A 225 -25.95 -2.68 -2.50
CA GLY A 225 -25.73 -3.44 -3.72
C GLY A 225 -24.37 -4.15 -3.69
N ASP A 226 -24.21 -5.11 -4.57
CA ASP A 226 -23.00 -5.88 -4.77
C ASP A 226 -21.78 -4.97 -4.86
N VAL A 227 -20.75 -5.31 -4.11
CA VAL A 227 -19.48 -4.58 -4.15
C VAL A 227 -18.69 -5.07 -5.36
N GLN A 228 -18.35 -4.14 -6.22
CA GLN A 228 -17.59 -4.40 -7.42
C GLN A 228 -16.14 -3.98 -7.24
N ILE A 229 -15.24 -4.72 -7.88
CA ILE A 229 -13.83 -4.31 -7.95
C ILE A 229 -13.70 -3.18 -8.97
N SER A 230 -13.21 -2.03 -8.51
CA SER A 230 -12.98 -0.85 -9.36
C SER A 230 -11.58 -0.82 -9.96
N ASN A 231 -10.59 -1.32 -9.24
CA ASN A 231 -9.21 -1.41 -9.69
C ASN A 231 -8.45 -2.50 -8.94
N ILE A 232 -7.34 -2.93 -9.52
CA ILE A 232 -6.41 -3.87 -8.91
C ILE A 232 -5.01 -3.29 -9.07
N LYS A 233 -4.28 -3.23 -7.98
CA LYS A 233 -2.89 -2.79 -7.94
C LYS A 233 -2.05 -3.88 -7.27
N ILE A 234 -0.97 -4.24 -7.91
CA ILE A 234 -0.01 -5.19 -7.36
C ILE A 234 1.10 -4.37 -6.73
N ASP A 235 1.26 -4.49 -5.43
CA ASP A 235 2.43 -3.96 -4.74
C ASP A 235 3.55 -4.96 -4.93
N THR A 236 4.44 -4.67 -5.85
CA THR A 236 5.70 -5.39 -6.04
C THR A 236 6.71 -4.84 -5.04
N ASP A 237 6.64 -5.25 -3.81
CA ASP A 237 7.83 -5.23 -2.98
C ASP A 237 8.79 -6.26 -3.57
N GLY A 238 9.96 -5.77 -3.95
CA GLY A 238 10.87 -6.52 -4.79
C GLY A 238 11.19 -7.92 -4.28
N LEU A 239 11.53 -8.79 -5.19
CA LEU A 239 12.05 -10.12 -4.93
C LEU A 239 13.26 -10.02 -4.00
N HIS A 240 13.10 -10.32 -2.72
CA HIS A 240 14.21 -10.45 -1.78
C HIS A 240 14.74 -11.87 -1.83
N ILE A 241 15.87 -12.05 -2.51
CA ILE A 241 16.62 -13.31 -2.47
C ILE A 241 17.55 -13.24 -1.26
N ASN A 242 17.19 -13.89 -0.17
CA ASN A 242 18.09 -14.09 0.97
C ASN A 242 19.01 -15.29 0.70
N ILE A 243 20.20 -15.01 0.20
CA ILE A 243 21.25 -16.02 0.13
C ILE A 243 22.02 -15.96 1.44
N ASN A 244 21.69 -16.84 2.39
CA ASN A 244 22.48 -17.01 3.60
C ASN A 244 23.72 -17.83 3.25
N HIS A 245 24.82 -17.13 3.03
CA HIS A 245 26.12 -17.74 2.94
C HIS A 245 26.64 -17.95 4.37
N GLN A 246 26.55 -19.16 4.90
CA GLN A 246 27.29 -19.51 6.12
C GLN A 246 28.77 -19.67 5.73
N ASN A 247 29.59 -18.65 6.03
CA ASN A 247 31.01 -18.79 6.09
C ASN A 247 31.33 -19.71 7.29
N HIS A 248 31.59 -20.95 7.05
CA HIS A 248 32.32 -21.77 8.00
C HIS A 248 33.79 -21.31 7.95
N GLY A 249 34.15 -20.45 8.89
CA GLY A 249 35.54 -20.08 9.10
C GLY A 249 36.39 -21.31 9.35
N MET A 250 37.54 -21.33 8.68
CA MET A 250 38.62 -22.28 8.95
C MET A 250 39.14 -22.10 10.36
#